data_a7bd0c884eab10663b49c62061080edb
#
_entry.id   a7bd0c884eab10663b49c62061080edb
#
_cell.length_a   1.000
_cell.length_b   1.000
_cell.length_c   1.000
_cell.angle_alpha   90.00
_cell.angle_beta   90.00
_cell.angle_gamma   90.00
#
_symmetry.space_group_name_H-M   'P 1'
#
loop_
_entity.id
_entity.type
_entity.pdbx_description
1 polymer ?
#
loop_
_entity_poly.entity_id
_entity_poly.type
_entity_poly.pdbx_seq_one_letter_code
_entity_poly.pdbx_strand_id
1 'polypeptide(L)'
;MPIDWTTIPEADAVGHELHGLMEELFPVPRSLTGDGVRATLARIGEDVPLRTVELPTGTQVFDWTLPREWNVQEAWVEGPDGARVVDVADSSLHLLGYSVPVDTTVDLATLGEHLYTDPRDPDVVPYRTSYWAERWGFCTSRRVAEALPEGEYRVRIDATLGDGHVTYGEVALDGERDDVVLLTTTVCHPALANDNLSGMALLAGLARVLAAQERHAREVVLSLIHI
;
A
#
# COMPACT_ATOMS: atom_id res chain seq x y z
N MET A 1 24.44 23.15 14.00
CA MET A 1 25.33 22.22 14.74
C MET A 1 25.53 20.96 13.89
N PRO A 2 26.67 20.29 13.96
CA PRO A 2 26.79 18.99 13.36
C PRO A 2 25.87 17.97 14.06
N ILE A 3 25.35 16.99 13.32
CA ILE A 3 24.58 15.88 13.86
C ILE A 3 25.44 15.17 14.92
N ASP A 4 24.84 14.88 16.07
CA ASP A 4 25.50 14.04 17.08
C ASP A 4 25.39 12.56 16.65
N TRP A 5 26.41 12.08 15.98
CA TRP A 5 26.52 10.71 15.49
C TRP A 5 26.55 9.66 16.59
N THR A 6 26.86 10.06 17.85
CA THR A 6 26.89 9.12 18.97
C THR A 6 25.50 8.70 19.44
N THR A 7 24.46 9.43 19.03
CA THR A 7 23.04 9.12 19.35
C THR A 7 22.40 8.21 18.31
N ILE A 8 23.10 7.91 17.20
CA ILE A 8 22.59 7.02 16.16
C ILE A 8 22.91 5.57 16.57
N PRO A 9 21.89 4.68 16.64
CA PRO A 9 22.12 3.27 16.95
C PRO A 9 23.03 2.60 15.93
N GLU A 10 23.66 1.48 16.34
CA GLU A 10 24.47 0.68 15.43
C GLU A 10 23.67 0.28 14.16
N ALA A 11 24.30 0.40 12.98
CA ALA A 11 23.65 0.25 11.68
C ALA A 11 22.93 -1.10 11.51
N ASP A 12 23.55 -2.19 12.00
CA ASP A 12 22.96 -3.53 11.90
C ASP A 12 21.69 -3.65 12.76
N ALA A 13 21.68 -3.05 13.96
CA ALA A 13 20.50 -3.03 14.82
C ALA A 13 19.36 -2.25 14.19
N VAL A 14 19.66 -1.08 13.61
CA VAL A 14 18.66 -0.28 12.86
C VAL A 14 18.15 -1.05 11.66
N GLY A 15 19.03 -1.69 10.89
CA GLY A 15 18.66 -2.50 9.73
C GLY A 15 17.67 -3.61 10.07
N HIS A 16 17.92 -4.36 11.15
CA HIS A 16 16.99 -5.42 11.60
C HIS A 16 15.65 -4.87 12.07
N GLU A 17 15.64 -3.74 12.77
CA GLU A 17 14.41 -3.10 13.23
C GLU A 17 13.56 -2.59 12.05
N LEU A 18 14.17 -1.91 11.06
CA LEU A 18 13.47 -1.46 9.86
C LEU A 18 12.95 -2.63 9.01
N HIS A 19 13.71 -3.73 8.93
CA HIS A 19 13.27 -4.95 8.27
C HIS A 19 12.07 -5.57 8.99
N GLY A 20 12.09 -5.64 10.33
CA GLY A 20 10.96 -6.11 11.12
C GLY A 20 9.68 -5.29 10.89
N LEU A 21 9.79 -3.96 10.79
CA LEU A 21 8.68 -3.09 10.43
C LEU A 21 8.15 -3.40 9.02
N MET A 22 9.03 -3.68 8.06
CA MET A 22 8.60 -4.08 6.71
C MET A 22 7.86 -5.42 6.73
N GLU A 23 8.34 -6.43 7.47
CA GLU A 23 7.68 -7.72 7.61
C GLU A 23 6.28 -7.59 8.23
N GLU A 24 6.15 -6.77 9.28
CA GLU A 24 4.87 -6.48 9.94
C GLU A 24 3.86 -5.81 9.00
N LEU A 25 4.32 -4.85 8.21
CA LEU A 25 3.46 -4.08 7.30
C LEU A 25 3.23 -4.77 5.94
N PHE A 26 4.00 -5.80 5.59
CA PHE A 26 3.91 -6.47 4.29
C PHE A 26 2.53 -7.04 3.98
N PRO A 27 1.83 -7.74 4.91
CA PRO A 27 0.52 -8.32 4.63
C PRO A 27 -0.62 -7.28 4.59
N VAL A 28 -0.40 -6.05 5.06
CA VAL A 28 -1.46 -5.03 5.12
C VAL A 28 -1.94 -4.65 3.70
N PRO A 29 -3.23 -4.82 3.38
CA PRO A 29 -3.77 -4.47 2.06
C PRO A 29 -3.89 -2.95 1.95
N ARG A 30 -2.91 -2.32 1.29
CA ARG A 30 -2.88 -0.87 1.05
C ARG A 30 -3.30 -0.54 -0.37
N SER A 31 -3.91 0.64 -0.53
CA SER A 31 -4.17 1.29 -1.81
C SER A 31 -4.04 2.81 -1.67
N LEU A 32 -4.57 3.61 -2.59
CA LEU A 32 -4.53 5.08 -2.49
C LEU A 32 -5.27 5.60 -1.25
N THR A 33 -6.25 4.86 -0.77
CA THR A 33 -7.14 5.24 0.34
C THR A 33 -7.40 4.03 1.23
N GLY A 34 -8.16 4.24 2.28
CA GLY A 34 -8.75 3.17 3.07
C GLY A 34 -7.96 2.79 4.33
N ASP A 35 -8.49 1.80 5.02
CA ASP A 35 -8.05 1.41 6.37
C ASP A 35 -6.62 0.85 6.39
N GLY A 36 -6.16 0.24 5.30
CA GLY A 36 -4.78 -0.26 5.21
C GLY A 36 -3.74 0.87 5.28
N VAL A 37 -4.02 2.02 4.66
CA VAL A 37 -3.17 3.21 4.78
C VAL A 37 -3.21 3.75 6.22
N ARG A 38 -4.41 3.90 6.79
CA ARG A 38 -4.57 4.38 8.18
C ARG A 38 -3.86 3.49 9.18
N ALA A 39 -4.00 2.16 9.06
CA ALA A 39 -3.32 1.20 9.92
C ALA A 39 -1.79 1.30 9.80
N THR A 40 -1.28 1.45 8.57
CA THR A 40 0.15 1.64 8.33
C THR A 40 0.67 2.93 8.99
N LEU A 41 -0.03 4.05 8.80
CA LEU A 41 0.35 5.33 9.40
C LEU A 41 0.23 5.29 10.93
N ALA A 42 -0.79 4.65 11.48
CA ALA A 42 -0.95 4.48 12.91
C ALA A 42 0.24 3.69 13.51
N ARG A 43 0.63 2.57 12.86
CA ARG A 43 1.78 1.79 13.31
C ARG A 43 3.09 2.58 13.27
N ILE A 44 3.35 3.33 12.20
CA ILE A 44 4.53 4.20 12.11
C ILE A 44 4.47 5.30 13.17
N GLY A 45 3.29 5.84 13.45
CA GLY A 45 3.07 6.86 14.47
C GLY A 45 3.33 6.43 15.92
N GLU A 46 3.46 5.12 16.19
CA GLU A 46 3.90 4.62 17.51
C GLU A 46 5.37 4.96 17.79
N ASP A 47 6.18 5.07 16.74
CA ASP A 47 7.63 5.27 16.86
C ASP A 47 8.07 6.73 16.61
N VAL A 48 7.22 7.55 15.96
CA VAL A 48 7.55 8.93 15.56
C VAL A 48 6.35 9.86 15.76
N PRO A 49 6.54 11.18 15.95
CA PRO A 49 5.46 12.16 16.15
C PRO A 49 4.70 12.43 14.83
N LEU A 50 4.09 11.41 14.26
CA LEU A 50 3.38 11.46 12.99
C LEU A 50 2.02 12.15 13.17
N ARG A 51 1.75 13.17 12.39
CA ARG A 51 0.43 13.78 12.22
C ARG A 51 -0.24 13.18 10.99
N THR A 52 -1.43 12.65 11.18
CA THR A 52 -2.26 12.17 10.07
C THR A 52 -3.17 13.30 9.57
N VAL A 53 -3.29 13.43 8.25
CA VAL A 53 -4.15 14.39 7.57
C VAL A 53 -5.08 13.63 6.64
N GLU A 54 -6.37 14.01 6.65
CA GLU A 54 -7.40 13.42 5.80
C GLU A 54 -8.05 14.48 4.92
N LEU A 55 -8.11 14.19 3.62
CA LEU A 55 -8.71 15.04 2.61
C LEU A 55 -9.93 14.34 2.01
N PRO A 56 -11.13 14.96 2.01
CA PRO A 56 -12.35 14.31 1.53
C PRO A 56 -12.30 13.93 0.05
N THR A 57 -12.98 12.84 -0.31
CA THR A 57 -13.33 12.48 -1.69
C THR A 57 -13.87 13.70 -2.43
N GLY A 58 -13.46 13.87 -3.70
CA GLY A 58 -13.89 14.98 -4.54
C GLY A 58 -13.16 16.30 -4.31
N THR A 59 -12.23 16.37 -3.34
CA THR A 59 -11.38 17.55 -3.17
C THR A 59 -10.51 17.75 -4.42
N GLN A 60 -10.50 18.96 -4.95
CA GLN A 60 -9.65 19.32 -6.08
C GLN A 60 -8.25 19.66 -5.59
N VAL A 61 -7.23 18.97 -6.13
CA VAL A 61 -5.81 19.21 -5.85
C VAL A 61 -5.09 19.42 -7.18
N PHE A 62 -4.73 20.64 -7.50
CA PHE A 62 -4.22 21.05 -8.81
C PHE A 62 -5.17 20.60 -9.96
N ASP A 63 -4.71 19.75 -10.86
CA ASP A 63 -5.44 19.17 -11.97
C ASP A 63 -6.08 17.81 -11.65
N TRP A 64 -6.02 17.39 -10.41
CA TRP A 64 -6.48 16.08 -9.93
C TRP A 64 -7.65 16.22 -8.94
N THR A 65 -8.63 15.33 -9.05
CA THR A 65 -9.75 15.21 -8.10
C THR A 65 -9.54 13.95 -7.28
N LEU A 66 -9.57 14.07 -5.94
CA LEU A 66 -9.35 12.94 -5.05
C LEU A 66 -10.42 11.86 -5.24
N PRO A 67 -10.00 10.58 -5.34
CA PRO A 67 -10.89 9.47 -5.65
C PRO A 67 -11.78 9.11 -4.46
N ARG A 68 -12.77 8.25 -4.72
CA ARG A 68 -13.56 7.59 -3.68
C ARG A 68 -12.67 6.69 -2.83
N GLU A 69 -13.03 6.54 -1.57
CA GLU A 69 -12.35 5.63 -0.66
C GLU A 69 -12.70 4.18 -0.99
N TRP A 70 -11.68 3.33 -0.98
CA TRP A 70 -11.79 1.91 -1.25
C TRP A 70 -11.24 1.08 -0.08
N ASN A 71 -12.02 0.08 0.35
CA ASN A 71 -11.61 -0.91 1.34
C ASN A 71 -11.99 -2.31 0.84
N VAL A 72 -11.21 -3.32 1.23
CA VAL A 72 -11.47 -4.73 0.95
C VAL A 72 -11.44 -5.54 2.25
N GLN A 73 -12.41 -6.45 2.41
CA GLN A 73 -12.51 -7.36 3.54
C GLN A 73 -12.03 -8.76 3.15
N GLU A 74 -12.52 -9.28 2.02
CA GLU A 74 -12.08 -10.54 1.43
C GLU A 74 -12.20 -10.49 -0.09
N ALA A 75 -11.35 -11.24 -0.79
CA ALA A 75 -11.50 -11.45 -2.22
C ALA A 75 -10.86 -12.77 -2.62
N TRP A 76 -11.60 -13.59 -3.38
CA TRP A 76 -11.13 -14.91 -3.79
C TRP A 76 -11.85 -15.42 -5.03
N VAL A 77 -11.21 -16.39 -5.69
CA VAL A 77 -11.75 -17.19 -6.78
C VAL A 77 -11.70 -18.66 -6.35
N GLU A 78 -12.84 -19.34 -6.39
CA GLU A 78 -12.98 -20.78 -6.13
C GLU A 78 -13.23 -21.52 -7.44
N GLY A 79 -12.47 -22.59 -7.67
CA GLY A 79 -12.55 -23.41 -8.86
C GLY A 79 -13.70 -24.43 -8.86
N PRO A 80 -13.88 -25.18 -9.95
CA PRO A 80 -14.94 -26.18 -10.09
C PRO A 80 -14.91 -27.32 -9.05
N ASP A 81 -13.75 -27.55 -8.45
CA ASP A 81 -13.52 -28.55 -7.39
C ASP A 81 -13.77 -28.02 -5.98
N GLY A 82 -14.16 -26.74 -5.85
CA GLY A 82 -14.37 -26.07 -4.57
C GLY A 82 -13.07 -25.59 -3.88
N ALA A 83 -11.91 -25.71 -4.54
CA ALA A 83 -10.66 -25.17 -4.01
C ALA A 83 -10.49 -23.69 -4.39
N ARG A 84 -9.97 -22.88 -3.48
CA ARG A 84 -9.58 -21.50 -3.78
C ARG A 84 -8.31 -21.51 -4.63
N VAL A 85 -8.38 -20.93 -5.82
CA VAL A 85 -7.27 -20.85 -6.79
C VAL A 85 -6.53 -19.51 -6.70
N VAL A 86 -7.21 -18.47 -6.19
CA VAL A 86 -6.66 -17.15 -5.91
C VAL A 86 -7.34 -16.61 -4.65
N ASP A 87 -6.58 -16.13 -3.68
CA ASP A 87 -7.10 -15.56 -2.44
C ASP A 87 -6.24 -14.37 -1.97
N VAL A 88 -6.89 -13.26 -1.63
CA VAL A 88 -6.22 -12.08 -1.08
C VAL A 88 -5.58 -12.35 0.29
N ALA A 89 -6.07 -13.37 1.01
CA ALA A 89 -5.49 -13.80 2.26
C ALA A 89 -4.07 -14.39 2.12
N ASP A 90 -3.76 -14.97 0.94
CA ASP A 90 -2.42 -15.48 0.63
C ASP A 90 -1.48 -14.33 0.24
N SER A 91 -1.99 -13.36 -0.51
CA SER A 91 -1.26 -12.15 -0.88
C SER A 91 -2.22 -11.05 -1.33
N SER A 92 -2.05 -9.83 -0.78
CA SER A 92 -2.83 -8.67 -1.22
C SER A 92 -2.57 -8.28 -2.69
N LEU A 93 -1.51 -8.79 -3.34
CA LEU A 93 -1.29 -8.64 -4.78
C LEU A 93 -2.30 -9.40 -5.63
N HIS A 94 -2.96 -10.42 -5.08
CA HIS A 94 -3.92 -11.21 -5.84
C HIS A 94 -5.19 -10.45 -6.27
N LEU A 95 -5.45 -9.29 -5.70
CA LEU A 95 -6.59 -8.45 -6.08
C LEU A 95 -6.14 -7.29 -6.97
N LEU A 96 -6.86 -7.06 -8.07
CA LEU A 96 -6.76 -5.80 -8.80
C LEU A 96 -7.18 -4.66 -7.87
N GLY A 97 -6.25 -3.77 -7.53
CA GLY A 97 -6.54 -2.65 -6.63
C GLY A 97 -7.71 -1.78 -7.14
N TYR A 98 -8.57 -1.33 -6.25
CA TYR A 98 -9.82 -0.63 -6.55
C TYR A 98 -10.87 -1.47 -7.27
N SER A 99 -10.82 -2.79 -7.17
CA SER A 99 -11.90 -3.64 -7.66
C SER A 99 -13.23 -3.31 -7.01
N VAL A 100 -14.27 -3.17 -7.82
CA VAL A 100 -15.66 -3.04 -7.32
C VAL A 100 -16.12 -4.36 -6.67
N PRO A 101 -17.09 -4.31 -5.73
CA PRO A 101 -17.63 -5.53 -5.12
C PRO A 101 -18.25 -6.45 -6.16
N VAL A 102 -18.01 -7.76 -6.01
CA VAL A 102 -18.53 -8.82 -6.88
C VAL A 102 -18.90 -10.06 -6.06
N ASP A 103 -20.02 -10.67 -6.38
CA ASP A 103 -20.43 -11.98 -5.90
C ASP A 103 -21.17 -12.71 -7.04
N THR A 104 -20.46 -13.54 -7.79
CA THR A 104 -20.98 -14.17 -9.02
C THR A 104 -20.32 -15.51 -9.31
N THR A 105 -20.89 -16.24 -10.25
CA THR A 105 -20.27 -17.43 -10.85
C THR A 105 -20.09 -17.18 -12.34
N VAL A 106 -18.91 -17.47 -12.86
CA VAL A 106 -18.53 -17.28 -14.27
C VAL A 106 -17.83 -18.52 -14.82
N ASP A 107 -17.84 -18.70 -16.14
CA ASP A 107 -17.03 -19.71 -16.80
C ASP A 107 -15.55 -19.28 -16.90
N LEU A 108 -14.68 -20.22 -17.27
CA LEU A 108 -13.24 -19.96 -17.41
C LEU A 108 -12.94 -18.85 -18.42
N ALA A 109 -13.66 -18.77 -19.52
CA ALA A 109 -13.45 -17.76 -20.55
C ALA A 109 -13.71 -16.35 -20.02
N THR A 110 -14.85 -16.17 -19.35
CA THR A 110 -15.21 -14.90 -18.66
C THR A 110 -14.23 -14.57 -17.54
N LEU A 111 -13.84 -15.56 -16.72
CA LEU A 111 -12.84 -15.33 -15.68
C LEU A 111 -11.52 -14.85 -16.28
N GLY A 112 -11.10 -15.40 -17.41
CA GLY A 112 -9.87 -15.03 -18.12
C GLY A 112 -9.81 -13.54 -18.51
N GLU A 113 -10.96 -12.90 -18.77
CA GLU A 113 -11.01 -11.45 -19.04
C GLU A 113 -10.70 -10.60 -17.80
N HIS A 114 -10.82 -11.19 -16.62
CA HIS A 114 -10.60 -10.57 -15.32
C HIS A 114 -9.34 -11.06 -14.58
N LEU A 115 -8.54 -11.94 -15.23
CA LEU A 115 -7.25 -12.41 -14.71
C LEU A 115 -6.10 -11.66 -15.35
N TYR A 116 -5.24 -11.09 -14.51
CA TYR A 116 -4.06 -10.35 -14.93
C TYR A 116 -2.80 -11.12 -14.57
N THR A 117 -1.92 -11.31 -15.56
CA THR A 117 -0.64 -12.01 -15.42
C THR A 117 0.51 -11.14 -15.95
N ASP A 118 1.77 -11.45 -15.59
CA ASP A 118 2.93 -10.81 -16.21
C ASP A 118 3.34 -11.60 -17.48
N PRO A 119 3.40 -10.96 -18.67
CA PRO A 119 3.77 -11.63 -19.91
C PRO A 119 5.26 -12.02 -19.98
N ARG A 120 6.12 -11.41 -19.14
CA ARG A 120 7.57 -11.60 -19.16
C ARG A 120 8.02 -12.73 -18.25
N ASP A 121 7.34 -12.90 -17.11
CA ASP A 121 7.68 -13.91 -16.11
C ASP A 121 6.44 -14.73 -15.72
N PRO A 122 6.43 -16.07 -15.95
CA PRO A 122 5.27 -16.91 -15.68
C PRO A 122 5.01 -17.16 -14.19
N ASP A 123 5.96 -16.89 -13.32
CA ASP A 123 5.88 -17.20 -11.89
C ASP A 123 5.51 -15.98 -11.03
N VAL A 124 5.57 -14.77 -11.61
CA VAL A 124 5.29 -13.51 -10.91
C VAL A 124 3.80 -13.20 -10.88
N VAL A 125 3.31 -12.76 -9.73
CA VAL A 125 2.00 -12.12 -9.57
C VAL A 125 2.18 -10.62 -9.80
N PRO A 126 1.57 -10.04 -10.85
CA PRO A 126 1.77 -8.62 -11.15
C PRO A 126 0.98 -7.72 -10.19
N TYR A 127 1.50 -6.54 -9.89
CA TYR A 127 0.72 -5.46 -9.29
C TYR A 127 -0.11 -4.75 -10.38
N ARG A 128 -1.44 -4.66 -10.17
CA ARG A 128 -2.38 -3.96 -11.06
C ARG A 128 -3.41 -3.18 -10.26
N THR A 129 -3.88 -2.08 -10.84
CA THR A 129 -4.91 -1.22 -10.25
C THR A 129 -5.92 -0.74 -11.29
N SER A 130 -7.10 -0.32 -10.82
CA SER A 130 -8.15 0.27 -11.64
C SER A 130 -8.65 1.61 -11.08
N TYR A 131 -7.76 2.44 -10.55
CA TYR A 131 -8.09 3.69 -9.84
C TYR A 131 -9.11 4.60 -10.54
N TRP A 132 -9.09 4.63 -11.88
CA TRP A 132 -9.85 5.58 -12.69
C TRP A 132 -11.02 4.94 -13.45
N ALA A 133 -11.28 3.65 -13.22
CA ALA A 133 -12.35 2.93 -13.90
C ALA A 133 -12.93 1.86 -12.98
N GLU A 134 -14.26 1.82 -12.88
CA GLU A 134 -14.96 0.77 -12.14
C GLU A 134 -14.79 -0.58 -12.84
N ARG A 135 -13.89 -1.40 -12.31
CA ARG A 135 -13.57 -2.75 -12.81
C ARG A 135 -13.37 -3.68 -11.63
N TRP A 136 -13.37 -4.95 -11.89
CA TRP A 136 -12.94 -5.97 -10.95
C TRP A 136 -11.96 -6.92 -11.63
N GLY A 137 -11.16 -7.62 -10.85
CA GLY A 137 -10.27 -8.63 -11.35
C GLY A 137 -9.29 -9.15 -10.32
N PHE A 138 -8.55 -10.16 -10.72
CA PHE A 138 -7.52 -10.78 -9.91
C PHE A 138 -6.19 -10.80 -10.64
N CYS A 139 -5.12 -10.78 -9.87
CA CYS A 139 -3.76 -10.95 -10.36
C CYS A 139 -3.24 -12.31 -9.91
N THR A 140 -2.65 -13.05 -10.82
CA THR A 140 -2.05 -14.34 -10.50
C THR A 140 -0.85 -14.61 -11.39
N SER A 141 -0.05 -15.63 -11.06
CA SER A 141 1.00 -16.07 -11.98
C SER A 141 0.40 -16.67 -13.25
N ARG A 142 1.08 -16.48 -14.37
CA ARG A 142 0.63 -17.06 -15.65
C ARG A 142 0.56 -18.58 -15.56
N ARG A 143 1.47 -19.21 -14.83
CA ARG A 143 1.47 -20.65 -14.59
C ARG A 143 0.18 -21.13 -13.91
N VAL A 144 -0.31 -20.39 -12.91
CA VAL A 144 -1.60 -20.70 -12.27
C VAL A 144 -2.74 -20.48 -13.26
N ALA A 145 -2.79 -19.34 -13.95
CA ALA A 145 -3.87 -19.02 -14.90
C ALA A 145 -3.99 -20.05 -16.03
N GLU A 146 -2.88 -20.51 -16.61
CA GLU A 146 -2.84 -21.52 -17.68
C GLU A 146 -3.18 -22.94 -17.21
N ALA A 147 -3.09 -23.21 -15.91
CA ALA A 147 -3.41 -24.52 -15.32
C ALA A 147 -4.88 -24.65 -14.87
N LEU A 148 -5.68 -23.58 -14.96
CA LEU A 148 -7.08 -23.60 -14.54
C LEU A 148 -7.89 -24.56 -15.43
N PRO A 149 -8.65 -25.52 -14.86
CA PRO A 149 -9.48 -26.44 -15.62
C PRO A 149 -10.74 -25.76 -16.18
N GLU A 150 -11.33 -26.32 -17.22
CA GLU A 150 -12.66 -25.92 -17.70
C GLU A 150 -13.70 -26.12 -16.59
N GLY A 151 -14.62 -25.15 -16.46
CA GLY A 151 -15.71 -25.24 -15.51
C GLY A 151 -16.22 -23.87 -15.03
N GLU A 152 -17.05 -23.91 -13.99
CA GLU A 152 -17.60 -22.71 -13.35
C GLU A 152 -16.73 -22.32 -12.15
N TYR A 153 -16.50 -21.00 -12.02
CA TYR A 153 -15.70 -20.39 -10.98
C TYR A 153 -16.57 -19.46 -10.15
N ARG A 154 -16.61 -19.67 -8.85
CA ARG A 154 -17.20 -18.73 -7.92
C ARG A 154 -16.24 -17.58 -7.65
N VAL A 155 -16.73 -16.38 -7.83
CA VAL A 155 -15.94 -15.14 -7.62
C VAL A 155 -16.58 -14.32 -6.51
N ARG A 156 -15.78 -13.93 -5.53
CA ARG A 156 -16.19 -13.01 -4.49
C ARG A 156 -15.15 -11.92 -4.26
N ILE A 157 -15.62 -10.69 -4.23
CA ILE A 157 -14.87 -9.51 -3.81
C ILE A 157 -15.79 -8.75 -2.86
N ASP A 158 -15.50 -8.81 -1.57
CA ASP A 158 -16.18 -8.03 -0.54
C ASP A 158 -15.39 -6.74 -0.32
N ALA A 159 -15.76 -5.72 -1.05
CA ALA A 159 -15.12 -4.42 -1.04
C ALA A 159 -16.15 -3.31 -0.91
N THR A 160 -15.71 -2.15 -0.46
CA THR A 160 -16.50 -0.92 -0.47
C THR A 160 -15.81 0.13 -1.33
N LEU A 161 -16.58 0.90 -2.07
CA LEU A 161 -16.12 2.03 -2.85
C LEU A 161 -17.12 3.17 -2.70
N GLY A 162 -16.80 4.19 -1.93
CA GLY A 162 -17.72 5.28 -1.58
C GLY A 162 -16.99 6.57 -1.20
N ASP A 163 -17.75 7.54 -0.74
CA ASP A 163 -17.19 8.78 -0.20
C ASP A 163 -16.42 8.48 1.09
N GLY A 164 -15.27 9.11 1.23
CA GLY A 164 -14.35 8.93 2.34
C GLY A 164 -13.18 9.90 2.22
N HIS A 165 -11.96 9.45 2.47
CA HIS A 165 -10.80 10.33 2.53
C HIS A 165 -9.57 9.71 1.85
N VAL A 166 -8.73 10.57 1.29
CA VAL A 166 -7.31 10.28 1.06
C VAL A 166 -6.57 10.63 2.35
N THR A 167 -5.80 9.69 2.87
CA THR A 167 -5.09 9.85 4.14
C THR A 167 -3.58 9.87 3.90
N TYR A 168 -2.87 10.84 4.50
CA TYR A 168 -1.40 10.89 4.48
C TYR A 168 -0.84 11.25 5.85
N GLY A 169 0.44 10.96 6.07
CA GLY A 169 1.14 11.23 7.31
C GLY A 169 2.31 12.18 7.13
N GLU A 170 2.52 13.06 8.10
CA GLU A 170 3.62 14.01 8.15
C GLU A 170 4.31 14.02 9.50
N VAL A 171 5.62 14.13 9.50
CA VAL A 171 6.42 14.58 10.65
C VAL A 171 7.06 15.89 10.25
N ALA A 172 6.70 16.98 10.93
CA ALA A 172 7.30 18.29 10.74
C ALA A 172 8.20 18.63 11.94
N LEU A 173 9.44 18.97 11.66
CA LEU A 173 10.45 19.33 12.65
C LEU A 173 10.91 20.76 12.37
N ASP A 174 10.66 21.64 13.32
CA ASP A 174 10.98 23.06 13.21
C ASP A 174 12.49 23.29 13.02
N GLY A 175 12.84 24.28 12.21
CA GLY A 175 14.20 24.70 11.92
C GLY A 175 14.50 26.13 12.31
N GLU A 176 15.78 26.50 12.32
CA GLU A 176 16.24 27.89 12.60
C GLU A 176 16.07 28.81 11.38
N ARG A 177 15.84 28.21 10.18
CA ARG A 177 15.73 28.92 8.90
C ARG A 177 14.40 28.57 8.23
N ASP A 178 13.88 29.48 7.44
CA ASP A 178 12.59 29.36 6.74
C ASP A 178 12.62 28.40 5.53
N ASP A 179 13.80 27.91 5.14
CA ASP A 179 13.91 26.95 4.03
C ASP A 179 13.65 25.52 4.52
N VAL A 180 12.84 24.77 3.76
CA VAL A 180 12.35 23.44 4.11
C VAL A 180 13.10 22.35 3.35
N VAL A 181 13.45 21.26 4.04
CA VAL A 181 13.88 20.01 3.44
C VAL A 181 12.69 19.05 3.46
N LEU A 182 12.17 18.68 2.30
CA LEU A 182 11.10 17.70 2.17
C LEU A 182 11.68 16.32 1.83
N LEU A 183 11.38 15.33 2.67
CA LEU A 183 11.63 13.91 2.44
C LEU A 183 10.28 13.20 2.28
N THR A 184 10.04 12.56 1.16
CA THR A 184 8.74 11.95 0.88
C THR A 184 8.87 10.53 0.37
N THR A 185 7.89 9.70 0.68
CA THR A 185 7.70 8.35 0.13
C THR A 185 6.22 8.07 -0.05
N THR A 186 5.89 7.10 -0.90
CA THR A 186 4.51 6.64 -1.08
C THR A 186 4.10 5.65 0.03
N VAL A 187 2.79 5.52 0.30
CA VAL A 187 2.24 4.60 1.31
C VAL A 187 1.18 3.68 0.71
N CYS A 188 0.95 3.74 -0.59
CA CYS A 188 -0.24 3.20 -1.24
C CYS A 188 -0.08 1.79 -1.86
N HIS A 189 1.10 1.16 -1.80
CA HIS A 189 1.31 -0.13 -2.45
C HIS A 189 1.15 -1.31 -1.49
N PRO A 190 0.37 -2.35 -1.86
CA PRO A 190 0.24 -3.57 -1.08
C PRO A 190 1.43 -4.49 -1.32
N ALA A 191 1.81 -5.31 -0.34
CA ALA A 191 2.76 -6.45 -0.43
C ALA A 191 3.95 -6.27 -1.41
N LEU A 192 4.51 -5.05 -1.48
CA LEU A 192 5.67 -4.70 -2.30
C LEU A 192 6.80 -4.18 -1.41
N ALA A 193 7.87 -4.98 -1.27
CA ALA A 193 8.98 -4.63 -0.38
C ALA A 193 9.78 -3.44 -0.90
N ASN A 194 10.18 -3.46 -2.18
CA ASN A 194 11.00 -2.41 -2.75
C ASN A 194 10.21 -1.13 -3.06
N ASP A 195 9.02 -1.27 -3.63
CA ASP A 195 8.10 -0.16 -3.88
C ASP A 195 6.79 -0.40 -3.10
N ASN A 196 6.65 0.03 -1.84
CA ASN A 196 7.63 0.92 -1.27
C ASN A 196 7.80 0.77 0.26
N LEU A 197 7.63 -0.43 0.81
CA LEU A 197 7.84 -0.66 2.24
C LEU A 197 9.25 -0.23 2.69
N SER A 198 10.27 -0.45 1.85
CA SER A 198 11.63 -0.01 2.13
C SER A 198 11.73 1.51 2.31
N GLY A 199 11.04 2.28 1.47
CA GLY A 199 10.94 3.73 1.58
C GLY A 199 10.23 4.18 2.85
N MET A 200 9.12 3.53 3.20
CA MET A 200 8.38 3.82 4.44
C MET A 200 9.22 3.53 5.68
N ALA A 201 9.86 2.37 5.75
CA ALA A 201 10.72 2.00 6.87
C ALA A 201 11.92 2.94 7.01
N LEU A 202 12.58 3.27 5.89
CA LEU A 202 13.68 4.24 5.89
C LEU A 202 13.22 5.62 6.38
N LEU A 203 12.07 6.09 5.90
CA LEU A 203 11.56 7.40 6.30
C LEU A 203 11.17 7.44 7.78
N ALA A 204 10.57 6.36 8.30
CA ALA A 204 10.28 6.21 9.72
C ALA A 204 11.56 6.22 10.57
N GLY A 205 12.60 5.49 10.15
CA GLY A 205 13.90 5.50 10.81
C GLY A 205 14.57 6.88 10.81
N LEU A 206 14.52 7.58 9.67
CA LEU A 206 15.04 8.95 9.57
C LEU A 206 14.25 9.92 10.46
N ALA A 207 12.91 9.82 10.47
CA ALA A 207 12.06 10.66 11.33
C ALA A 207 12.42 10.49 12.80
N ARG A 208 12.63 9.25 13.26
CA ARG A 208 13.04 8.97 14.64
C ARG A 208 14.41 9.59 14.99
N VAL A 209 15.40 9.41 14.12
CA VAL A 209 16.74 9.99 14.33
C VAL A 209 16.68 11.51 14.35
N LEU A 210 15.96 12.13 13.44
CA LEU A 210 15.85 13.57 13.35
C LEU A 210 15.03 14.14 14.52
N ALA A 211 13.91 13.53 14.90
CA ALA A 211 13.09 13.97 16.02
C ALA A 211 13.83 13.91 17.38
N ALA A 212 14.85 13.05 17.49
CA ALA A 212 15.70 12.97 18.67
C ALA A 212 16.74 14.11 18.77
N GLN A 213 16.94 14.92 17.71
CA GLN A 213 17.87 16.05 17.74
C GLN A 213 17.20 17.27 18.37
N GLU A 214 17.94 18.00 19.21
CA GLU A 214 17.41 19.21 19.88
C GLU A 214 17.16 20.39 18.92
N ARG A 215 17.88 20.46 17.81
CA ARG A 215 17.87 21.62 16.90
C ARG A 215 18.11 21.19 15.46
N HIS A 216 17.39 21.80 14.54
CA HIS A 216 17.58 21.66 13.10
C HIS A 216 17.96 23.00 12.47
N ALA A 217 18.93 23.01 11.57
CA ALA A 217 19.32 24.21 10.83
C ALA A 217 18.22 24.69 9.87
N ARG A 218 17.39 23.75 9.40
CA ARG A 218 16.26 23.96 8.49
C ARG A 218 15.05 23.20 9.00
N GLU A 219 13.87 23.65 8.64
CA GLU A 219 12.67 22.86 8.80
C GLU A 219 12.81 21.54 8.01
N VAL A 220 12.42 20.41 8.61
CA VAL A 220 12.41 19.12 7.95
C VAL A 220 10.99 18.57 7.98
N VAL A 221 10.44 18.29 6.80
CA VAL A 221 9.15 17.63 6.65
C VAL A 221 9.36 16.26 6.04
N LEU A 222 8.91 15.22 6.76
CA LEU A 222 8.90 13.85 6.27
C LEU A 222 7.44 13.48 5.99
N SER A 223 7.14 13.07 4.76
CA SER A 223 5.76 12.84 4.30
C SER A 223 5.58 11.44 3.72
N LEU A 224 4.58 10.72 4.24
CA LEU A 224 4.09 9.44 3.70
C LEU A 224 2.76 9.72 3.00
N ILE A 225 2.81 9.80 1.68
CA ILE A 225 1.72 10.30 0.85
C ILE A 225 1.53 9.40 -0.40
N HIS A 226 0.57 9.73 -1.23
CA HIS A 226 0.35 9.13 -2.55
C HIS A 226 0.98 9.99 -3.65
N ILE A 227 1.30 9.35 -4.75
CA ILE A 227 1.72 10.01 -5.98
C ILE A 227 0.59 9.92 -7.00
#